data_6a9f7b6353040d7eef31c969e9c720e8
#
_entry.id   6a9f7b6353040d7eef31c969e9c720e8
#
_cell.length_a   1.000
_cell.length_b   1.000
_cell.length_c   1.000
_cell.angle_alpha   90.00
_cell.angle_beta   90.00
_cell.angle_gamma   90.00
#
_symmetry.space_group_name_H-M   'P 1'
#
loop_
_entity.id
_entity.type
_entity.pdbx_description
1 polymer ?
#
loop_
_entity_poly.entity_id
_entity_poly.type
_entity_poly.pdbx_seq_one_letter_code
_entity_poly.pdbx_strand_id
1 'polypeptide(L)'
;CSQSRGLGDVYKRQPLTKDEVLKNAETYKKQVFKILDPKKTEIRFNSEWCSALGAEGFIELASQYNLARMLERDDFNKRYKSNQSISIHELLYPLVQAYDSVYLKADVELGGTDQKFNLLVGREIQKSYGIDPQVIQTVPILEGLDGVKKMSKSLDNYIGIDEEPNDMFGKVMSISDELMWRWFDLLSFKSDKEIKQLKASQEKGANPRDIKIELAKEIIARFHDEAAADSAYSNFVNQFQKKQTPEDIEEVELTIASSSIALPNLLKDSGMLKSTSEAMRLIKQGAITVSYTHLTLPTNGT
;
A
#
# COMPACT_ATOMS: atom_id res chain seq x y z
N CYS A 1 -0.36 9.58 -12.17
CA CYS A 1 -0.15 9.33 -10.74
C CYS A 1 1.31 9.01 -10.47
N SER A 2 2.10 10.03 -10.13
CA SER A 2 3.47 9.79 -9.69
C SER A 2 3.40 9.18 -8.28
N GLN A 3 3.67 7.88 -8.17
CA GLN A 3 3.92 7.30 -6.86
C GLN A 3 5.18 7.96 -6.31
N SER A 4 5.05 8.76 -5.26
CA SER A 4 6.19 9.23 -4.46
C SER A 4 6.81 8.00 -3.78
N ARG A 5 7.76 7.37 -4.46
CA ARG A 5 8.56 6.29 -3.90
C ARG A 5 9.60 6.91 -2.98
N GLY A 6 9.79 6.33 -1.80
CA GLY A 6 10.78 6.80 -0.85
C GLY A 6 12.14 6.98 -1.52
N LEU A 7 12.81 8.07 -1.24
CA LEU A 7 14.04 8.57 -1.88
C LEU A 7 15.21 7.55 -1.90
N GLY A 8 15.20 6.52 -1.06
CA GLY A 8 16.20 5.47 -1.05
C GLY A 8 16.11 4.47 -2.21
N ASP A 9 14.95 4.38 -2.88
CA ASP A 9 14.69 3.41 -3.97
C ASP A 9 15.00 3.95 -5.37
N VAL A 10 15.10 5.26 -5.55
CA VAL A 10 15.31 5.91 -6.86
C VAL A 10 16.63 5.51 -7.50
N TYR A 11 17.66 5.24 -6.70
CA TYR A 11 19.01 4.89 -7.20
C TYR A 11 19.21 3.41 -7.58
N LYS A 12 18.28 2.52 -7.22
CA LYS A 12 18.44 1.07 -7.43
C LYS A 12 17.55 0.46 -8.50
N ARG A 13 16.59 1.21 -9.06
CA ARG A 13 15.66 0.67 -10.06
C ARG A 13 16.04 1.14 -11.46
N GLN A 14 16.15 0.19 -12.37
CA GLN A 14 16.22 0.51 -13.79
C GLN A 14 14.95 1.26 -14.22
N PRO A 15 15.05 2.25 -15.12
CA PRO A 15 13.89 2.90 -15.70
C PRO A 15 13.00 1.87 -16.37
N LEU A 16 11.69 1.97 -16.13
CA LEU A 16 10.72 1.12 -16.82
C LEU A 16 10.71 1.44 -18.32
N THR A 17 10.58 0.43 -19.14
CA THR A 17 10.36 0.59 -20.58
C THR A 17 8.98 1.21 -20.84
N LYS A 18 8.78 1.81 -22.01
CA LYS A 18 7.48 2.39 -22.38
C LYS A 18 6.35 1.35 -22.32
N ASP A 19 6.63 0.12 -22.74
CA ASP A 19 5.64 -0.98 -22.74
C ASP A 19 5.25 -1.40 -21.32
N GLU A 20 6.22 -1.47 -20.40
CA GLU A 20 5.94 -1.72 -18.97
C GLU A 20 5.12 -0.59 -18.33
N VAL A 21 5.40 0.66 -18.68
CA VAL A 21 4.62 1.81 -18.24
C VAL A 21 3.17 1.70 -18.73
N LEU A 22 2.95 1.38 -20.00
CA LEU A 22 1.60 1.22 -20.57
C LEU A 22 0.85 0.06 -19.91
N LYS A 23 1.50 -1.08 -19.73
CA LYS A 23 0.90 -2.24 -19.04
C LYS A 23 0.51 -1.91 -17.60
N ASN A 24 1.37 -1.22 -16.87
CA ASN A 24 1.07 -0.76 -15.52
C ASN A 24 -0.10 0.24 -15.51
N ALA A 25 -0.15 1.14 -16.49
CA ALA A 25 -1.24 2.12 -16.62
C ALA A 25 -2.62 1.45 -16.80
N GLU A 26 -2.71 0.39 -17.61
CA GLU A 26 -3.95 -0.38 -17.78
C GLU A 26 -4.40 -1.06 -16.48
N THR A 27 -3.47 -1.57 -15.67
CA THR A 27 -3.79 -2.13 -14.35
C THR A 27 -4.36 -1.06 -13.43
N TYR A 28 -3.72 0.12 -13.36
CA TYR A 28 -4.24 1.25 -12.58
C TYR A 28 -5.63 1.70 -13.04
N LYS A 29 -5.85 1.75 -14.34
CA LYS A 29 -7.14 2.14 -14.91
C LYS A 29 -8.27 1.20 -14.46
N LYS A 30 -8.05 -0.11 -14.49
CA LYS A 30 -9.01 -1.08 -13.97
C LYS A 30 -9.30 -0.87 -12.47
N GLN A 31 -8.27 -0.66 -11.67
CA GLN A 31 -8.40 -0.47 -10.23
C GLN A 31 -9.11 0.84 -9.87
N VAL A 32 -8.78 1.93 -10.54
CA VAL A 32 -9.41 3.25 -10.31
C VAL A 32 -10.91 3.18 -10.56
N PHE A 33 -11.36 2.47 -11.59
CA PHE A 33 -12.79 2.36 -11.93
C PHE A 33 -13.58 1.41 -11.02
N LYS A 34 -12.95 0.71 -10.06
CA LYS A 34 -13.67 0.10 -8.94
C LYS A 34 -14.15 1.14 -7.90
N ILE A 35 -13.57 2.33 -7.92
CA ILE A 35 -13.87 3.40 -6.94
C ILE A 35 -14.55 4.59 -7.62
N LEU A 36 -14.06 4.99 -8.80
CA LEU A 36 -14.54 6.17 -9.53
C LEU A 36 -15.46 5.78 -10.69
N ASP A 37 -16.47 6.61 -10.94
CA ASP A 37 -17.38 6.44 -12.07
C ASP A 37 -16.64 6.71 -13.41
N PRO A 38 -16.52 5.71 -14.30
CA PRO A 38 -15.85 5.89 -15.60
C PRO A 38 -16.41 6.99 -16.47
N LYS A 39 -17.71 7.33 -16.32
CA LYS A 39 -18.39 8.37 -17.11
C LYS A 39 -18.07 9.78 -16.62
N LYS A 40 -17.58 9.91 -15.38
CA LYS A 40 -17.25 11.18 -14.74
C LYS A 40 -15.75 11.37 -14.53
N THR A 41 -14.94 10.38 -14.91
CA THR A 41 -13.50 10.36 -14.64
C THR A 41 -12.72 10.39 -15.94
N GLU A 42 -11.90 11.40 -16.10
CA GLU A 42 -10.95 11.51 -17.19
C GLU A 42 -9.57 11.08 -16.74
N ILE A 43 -8.96 10.13 -17.43
CA ILE A 43 -7.59 9.68 -17.19
C ILE A 43 -6.69 10.35 -18.21
N ARG A 44 -5.73 11.15 -17.73
CA ARG A 44 -4.75 11.87 -18.55
C ARG A 44 -3.33 11.45 -18.17
N PHE A 45 -2.46 11.44 -19.15
CA PHE A 45 -1.04 11.14 -18.96
C PHE A 45 -0.23 12.41 -19.10
N ASN A 46 0.58 12.75 -18.11
CA ASN A 46 1.39 13.97 -18.15
C ASN A 46 2.44 13.98 -19.28
N SER A 47 2.75 12.84 -19.88
CA SER A 47 3.56 12.79 -21.11
C SER A 47 2.95 13.58 -22.26
N GLU A 48 1.62 13.82 -22.29
CA GLU A 48 0.94 14.60 -23.31
C GLU A 48 1.45 16.04 -23.34
N TRP A 49 1.65 16.65 -22.18
CA TRP A 49 2.11 18.05 -22.08
C TRP A 49 3.58 18.17 -21.74
N CYS A 50 4.15 17.27 -20.92
CA CYS A 50 5.56 17.33 -20.58
C CYS A 50 6.47 17.08 -21.79
N SER A 51 6.07 16.19 -22.70
CA SER A 51 6.81 15.98 -23.95
C SER A 51 6.78 17.20 -24.88
N ALA A 52 5.71 17.99 -24.84
CA ALA A 52 5.54 19.18 -25.63
C ALA A 52 6.32 20.40 -25.11
N LEU A 53 6.65 20.42 -23.79
CA LEU A 53 7.42 21.52 -23.20
C LEU A 53 8.80 21.68 -23.85
N GLY A 54 9.47 20.59 -24.17
CA GLY A 54 10.86 20.62 -24.66
C GLY A 54 11.83 21.21 -23.61
N ALA A 55 13.07 21.47 -24.04
CA ALA A 55 14.09 22.01 -23.14
C ALA A 55 13.78 23.45 -22.73
N GLU A 56 13.31 24.27 -23.65
CA GLU A 56 12.96 25.66 -23.42
C GLU A 56 11.84 25.81 -22.39
N GLY A 57 10.74 25.07 -22.55
CA GLY A 57 9.60 25.09 -21.61
C GLY A 57 9.97 24.53 -20.21
N PHE A 58 10.89 23.55 -20.14
CA PHE A 58 11.41 23.11 -18.84
C PHE A 58 12.25 24.15 -18.14
N ILE A 59 13.06 24.91 -18.86
CA ILE A 59 13.86 26.03 -18.31
C ILE A 59 12.90 27.13 -17.83
N GLU A 60 11.90 27.47 -18.64
CA GLU A 60 10.87 28.43 -18.29
C GLU A 60 10.12 28.00 -17.01
N LEU A 61 9.64 26.77 -16.95
CA LEU A 61 9.00 26.21 -15.75
C LEU A 61 9.91 26.28 -14.51
N ALA A 62 11.20 25.90 -14.67
CA ALA A 62 12.15 25.95 -13.58
C ALA A 62 12.44 27.38 -13.09
N SER A 63 12.31 28.38 -13.95
CA SER A 63 12.49 29.78 -13.61
C SER A 63 11.36 30.35 -12.73
N GLN A 64 10.19 29.70 -12.72
CA GLN A 64 9.01 30.15 -11.96
C GLN A 64 9.08 29.84 -10.47
N TYR A 65 10.09 29.08 -10.00
CA TYR A 65 10.18 28.69 -8.60
C TYR A 65 11.58 28.87 -8.03
N ASN A 66 11.64 29.26 -6.76
CA ASN A 66 12.92 29.57 -6.10
C ASN A 66 13.52 28.32 -5.45
N LEU A 67 14.83 28.09 -5.69
CA LEU A 67 15.57 26.98 -5.09
C LEU A 67 15.53 27.00 -3.55
N ALA A 68 15.64 28.19 -2.93
CA ALA A 68 15.59 28.29 -1.47
C ALA A 68 14.26 27.75 -0.90
N ARG A 69 13.15 28.03 -1.60
CA ARG A 69 11.83 27.47 -1.26
C ARG A 69 11.75 25.96 -1.49
N MET A 70 12.38 25.44 -2.56
CA MET A 70 12.44 24.01 -2.80
C MET A 70 13.18 23.27 -1.68
N LEU A 71 14.23 23.87 -1.14
CA LEU A 71 15.01 23.31 -0.03
C LEU A 71 14.30 23.41 1.34
N GLU A 72 13.13 24.04 1.43
CA GLU A 72 12.28 24.01 2.64
C GLU A 72 11.58 22.66 2.82
N ARG A 73 11.47 21.83 1.76
CA ARG A 73 10.92 20.48 1.88
C ARG A 73 11.76 19.65 2.85
N ASP A 74 11.12 19.03 3.83
CA ASP A 74 11.79 18.39 4.98
C ASP A 74 12.92 17.41 4.60
N ASP A 75 12.71 16.59 3.57
CA ASP A 75 13.71 15.63 3.14
C ASP A 75 14.90 16.32 2.44
N PHE A 76 14.65 17.31 1.61
CA PHE A 76 15.72 18.11 0.99
C PHE A 76 16.49 18.90 2.04
N ASN A 77 15.80 19.52 3.01
CA ASN A 77 16.42 20.27 4.07
C ASN A 77 17.35 19.40 4.92
N LYS A 78 16.89 18.22 5.32
CA LYS A 78 17.68 17.26 6.09
C LYS A 78 18.91 16.79 5.32
N ARG A 79 18.74 16.42 4.05
CA ARG A 79 19.84 15.95 3.18
C ARG A 79 20.85 17.07 2.90
N TYR A 80 20.39 18.28 2.61
CA TYR A 80 21.23 19.44 2.39
C TYR A 80 22.07 19.76 3.63
N LYS A 81 21.46 19.83 4.82
CA LYS A 81 22.16 20.09 6.07
C LYS A 81 23.14 19.00 6.49
N SER A 82 22.90 17.77 6.08
CA SER A 82 23.78 16.63 6.35
C SER A 82 24.78 16.33 5.22
N ASN A 83 24.93 17.23 4.25
CA ASN A 83 25.80 17.09 3.08
C ASN A 83 25.55 15.80 2.29
N GLN A 84 24.32 15.30 2.28
CA GLN A 84 23.90 14.18 1.44
C GLN A 84 23.58 14.69 0.02
N SER A 85 23.87 13.88 -0.99
CA SER A 85 23.64 14.26 -2.38
C SER A 85 22.14 14.48 -2.67
N ILE A 86 21.82 15.55 -3.39
CA ILE A 86 20.51 15.84 -3.97
C ILE A 86 20.74 16.01 -5.47
N SER A 87 20.12 15.13 -6.26
CA SER A 87 20.24 15.22 -7.71
C SER A 87 19.29 16.29 -8.26
N ILE A 88 19.71 17.00 -9.32
CA ILE A 88 18.93 18.11 -9.92
C ILE A 88 17.53 17.63 -10.37
N HIS A 89 17.40 16.42 -10.90
CA HIS A 89 16.10 15.90 -11.33
C HIS A 89 15.10 15.74 -10.18
N GLU A 90 15.57 15.52 -8.95
CA GLU A 90 14.72 15.45 -7.75
C GLU A 90 14.09 16.82 -7.43
N LEU A 91 14.81 17.91 -7.74
CA LEU A 91 14.28 19.27 -7.57
C LEU A 91 13.30 19.66 -8.68
N LEU A 92 13.40 19.03 -9.85
CA LEU A 92 12.45 19.27 -10.95
C LEU A 92 11.12 18.53 -10.77
N TYR A 93 11.10 17.43 -10.03
CA TYR A 93 9.90 16.62 -9.85
C TYR A 93 8.69 17.40 -9.29
N PRO A 94 8.81 18.21 -8.22
CA PRO A 94 7.71 19.00 -7.73
C PRO A 94 7.18 20.02 -8.77
N LEU A 95 8.05 20.53 -9.62
CA LEU A 95 7.67 21.49 -10.67
C LEU A 95 6.90 20.80 -11.81
N VAL A 96 7.32 19.61 -12.19
CA VAL A 96 6.61 18.80 -13.20
C VAL A 96 5.21 18.44 -12.69
N GLN A 97 5.09 18.00 -11.43
CA GLN A 97 3.79 17.77 -10.80
C GLN A 97 2.94 19.05 -10.75
N ALA A 98 3.54 20.17 -10.42
CA ALA A 98 2.84 21.46 -10.38
C ALA A 98 2.33 21.87 -11.77
N TYR A 99 3.08 21.58 -12.82
CA TYR A 99 2.67 21.85 -14.19
C TYR A 99 1.49 20.99 -14.65
N ASP A 100 1.33 19.77 -14.10
CA ASP A 100 0.13 18.97 -14.31
C ASP A 100 -1.13 19.76 -13.92
N SER A 101 -1.10 20.44 -12.77
CA SER A 101 -2.22 21.27 -12.30
C SER A 101 -2.46 22.50 -13.17
N VAL A 102 -1.40 23.09 -13.73
CA VAL A 102 -1.49 24.20 -14.70
C VAL A 102 -2.17 23.73 -15.97
N TYR A 103 -1.68 22.64 -16.55
CA TYR A 103 -2.20 22.12 -17.83
C TYR A 103 -3.67 21.68 -17.69
N LEU A 104 -4.01 21.00 -16.62
CA LEU A 104 -5.35 20.52 -16.33
C LEU A 104 -6.29 21.65 -15.87
N LYS A 105 -5.75 22.84 -15.56
CA LYS A 105 -6.51 23.94 -14.94
C LYS A 105 -7.31 23.46 -13.73
N ALA A 106 -6.61 22.71 -12.86
CA ALA A 106 -7.26 22.07 -11.73
C ALA A 106 -7.81 23.12 -10.75
N ASP A 107 -9.07 22.97 -10.35
CA ASP A 107 -9.71 23.80 -9.32
C ASP A 107 -9.44 23.25 -7.91
N VAL A 108 -9.33 21.92 -7.80
CA VAL A 108 -9.07 21.20 -6.53
C VAL A 108 -8.09 20.07 -6.80
N GLU A 109 -7.06 19.96 -5.97
CA GLU A 109 -6.12 18.82 -5.99
C GLU A 109 -6.17 18.07 -4.67
N LEU A 110 -6.35 16.73 -4.76
CA LEU A 110 -6.37 15.82 -3.61
C LEU A 110 -5.05 15.08 -3.49
N GLY A 111 -4.54 14.96 -2.28
CA GLY A 111 -3.32 14.18 -2.03
C GLY A 111 -3.21 13.67 -0.61
N GLY A 112 -2.22 12.82 -0.36
CA GLY A 112 -1.83 12.47 1.00
C GLY A 112 -1.14 13.65 1.71
N THR A 113 -1.11 13.63 3.03
CA THR A 113 -0.40 14.65 3.83
C THR A 113 1.10 14.75 3.48
N ASP A 114 1.70 13.66 2.99
CA ASP A 114 3.07 13.60 2.47
C ASP A 114 3.27 14.40 1.18
N GLN A 115 2.20 14.71 0.44
CA GLN A 115 2.23 15.48 -0.81
C GLN A 115 1.98 16.98 -0.61
N LYS A 116 1.68 17.42 0.62
CA LYS A 116 1.28 18.81 0.91
C LYS A 116 2.23 19.85 0.31
N PHE A 117 3.54 19.62 0.40
CA PHE A 117 4.54 20.53 -0.18
C PHE A 117 4.35 20.64 -1.70
N ASN A 118 4.28 19.52 -2.42
CA ASN A 118 4.14 19.52 -3.87
C ASN A 118 2.82 20.16 -4.33
N LEU A 119 1.73 19.93 -3.58
CA LEU A 119 0.43 20.55 -3.86
C LEU A 119 0.49 22.09 -3.69
N LEU A 120 1.24 22.57 -2.68
CA LEU A 120 1.47 24.01 -2.49
C LEU A 120 2.33 24.60 -3.60
N VAL A 121 3.33 23.88 -4.09
CA VAL A 121 4.10 24.30 -5.29
C VAL A 121 3.16 24.44 -6.48
N GLY A 122 2.21 23.53 -6.67
CA GLY A 122 1.18 23.61 -7.72
C GLY A 122 0.43 24.93 -7.73
N ARG A 123 -0.01 25.37 -6.56
CA ARG A 123 -0.68 26.68 -6.40
C ARG A 123 0.19 27.87 -6.81
N GLU A 124 1.47 27.85 -6.43
CA GLU A 124 2.38 28.94 -6.78
C GLU A 124 2.69 28.97 -8.28
N ILE A 125 2.87 27.81 -8.89
CA ILE A 125 3.08 27.71 -10.33
C ILE A 125 1.82 28.12 -11.10
N GLN A 126 0.60 27.73 -10.67
CA GLN A 126 -0.64 28.24 -11.29
C GLN A 126 -0.70 29.74 -11.31
N LYS A 127 -0.35 30.42 -10.20
CA LYS A 127 -0.29 31.89 -10.14
C LYS A 127 0.70 32.46 -11.16
N SER A 128 1.89 31.89 -11.29
CA SER A 128 2.89 32.40 -12.24
C SER A 128 2.45 32.25 -13.70
N TYR A 129 1.56 31.28 -13.98
CA TYR A 129 0.92 31.10 -15.29
C TYR A 129 -0.40 31.88 -15.43
N GLY A 130 -0.75 32.72 -14.46
CA GLY A 130 -1.97 33.57 -14.52
C GLY A 130 -3.27 32.78 -14.33
N ILE A 131 -3.21 31.61 -13.68
CA ILE A 131 -4.35 30.75 -13.37
C ILE A 131 -4.70 30.93 -11.89
N ASP A 132 -6.00 30.91 -11.57
CA ASP A 132 -6.46 30.92 -10.19
C ASP A 132 -5.92 29.69 -9.43
N PRO A 133 -5.31 29.88 -8.25
CA PRO A 133 -4.70 28.77 -7.53
C PRO A 133 -5.74 27.79 -7.03
N GLN A 134 -5.54 26.51 -7.32
CA GLN A 134 -6.37 25.41 -6.87
C GLN A 134 -6.54 25.36 -5.36
N VAL A 135 -7.64 24.80 -4.88
CA VAL A 135 -7.80 24.37 -3.50
C VAL A 135 -7.05 23.04 -3.32
N ILE A 136 -6.28 22.92 -2.25
CA ILE A 136 -5.66 21.64 -1.91
C ILE A 136 -6.38 20.99 -0.75
N GLN A 137 -6.63 19.69 -0.87
CA GLN A 137 -7.18 18.88 0.21
C GLN A 137 -6.26 17.70 0.46
N THR A 138 -5.79 17.56 1.70
CA THR A 138 -4.93 16.43 2.08
C THR A 138 -5.66 15.50 3.01
N VAL A 139 -5.44 14.20 2.79
CA VAL A 139 -5.93 13.12 3.66
C VAL A 139 -4.75 12.44 4.35
N PRO A 140 -4.94 11.90 5.56
CA PRO A 140 -3.90 11.14 6.24
C PRO A 140 -3.42 9.96 5.40
N ILE A 141 -2.17 9.58 5.60
CA ILE A 141 -1.61 8.37 4.98
C ILE A 141 -2.25 7.15 5.63
N LEU A 142 -2.59 6.16 4.80
CA LEU A 142 -3.04 4.86 5.24
C LEU A 142 -1.82 4.00 5.58
N GLU A 143 -1.71 3.57 6.82
CA GLU A 143 -0.71 2.62 7.29
C GLU A 143 -1.03 1.23 6.76
N GLY A 144 0.03 0.49 6.38
CA GLY A 144 -0.08 -0.90 5.95
C GLY A 144 -0.31 -1.88 7.10
N LEU A 145 -0.28 -3.18 6.79
CA LEU A 145 -0.52 -4.27 7.74
C LEU A 145 0.40 -4.23 8.97
N ASP A 146 1.56 -3.59 8.85
CA ASP A 146 2.52 -3.39 9.94
C ASP A 146 2.13 -2.27 10.93
N GLY A 147 1.09 -1.47 10.61
CA GLY A 147 0.59 -0.37 11.43
C GLY A 147 1.55 0.82 11.58
N VAL A 148 2.65 0.86 10.87
CA VAL A 148 3.70 1.87 11.01
C VAL A 148 4.04 2.55 9.70
N LYS A 149 4.31 1.76 8.66
CA LYS A 149 4.73 2.27 7.36
C LYS A 149 3.52 2.50 6.46
N LYS A 150 3.64 3.47 5.56
CA LYS A 150 2.68 3.68 4.48
C LYS A 150 2.40 2.36 3.76
N MET A 151 1.13 2.05 3.54
CA MET A 151 0.72 0.90 2.74
C MET A 151 1.31 0.99 1.34
N SER A 152 2.05 -0.04 0.93
CA SER A 152 2.65 -0.08 -0.41
C SER A 152 2.98 -1.50 -0.87
N LYS A 153 2.91 -1.73 -2.19
CA LYS A 153 3.33 -2.99 -2.82
C LYS A 153 4.83 -3.29 -2.60
N SER A 154 5.68 -2.27 -2.56
CA SER A 154 7.13 -2.46 -2.40
C SER A 154 7.53 -2.89 -1.00
N LEU A 155 6.67 -2.69 -0.01
CA LEU A 155 6.89 -3.10 1.38
C LEU A 155 6.16 -4.40 1.72
N ASP A 156 5.35 -4.91 0.78
CA ASP A 156 4.52 -6.10 0.97
C ASP A 156 3.60 -6.02 2.22
N ASN A 157 3.19 -4.79 2.59
CA ASN A 157 2.33 -4.49 3.73
C ASN A 157 0.95 -3.99 3.29
N TYR A 158 0.46 -4.41 2.14
CA TYR A 158 -0.76 -3.90 1.53
C TYR A 158 -1.86 -4.95 1.37
N ILE A 159 -3.09 -4.46 1.20
CA ILE A 159 -4.22 -5.21 0.69
C ILE A 159 -4.57 -4.64 -0.68
N GLY A 160 -4.52 -5.48 -1.70
CA GLY A 160 -4.92 -5.09 -3.06
C GLY A 160 -6.43 -5.13 -3.21
N ILE A 161 -7.01 -4.12 -3.88
CA ILE A 161 -8.46 -4.06 -4.15
C ILE A 161 -8.92 -5.11 -5.16
N ASP A 162 -7.98 -5.83 -5.80
CA ASP A 162 -8.21 -6.93 -6.73
C ASP A 162 -7.84 -8.28 -6.13
N GLU A 163 -7.47 -8.34 -4.85
CA GLU A 163 -7.17 -9.60 -4.18
C GLU A 163 -8.43 -10.44 -3.97
N GLU A 164 -8.25 -11.75 -3.86
CA GLU A 164 -9.34 -12.67 -3.57
C GLU A 164 -9.98 -12.34 -2.21
N PRO A 165 -11.31 -12.45 -2.09
CA PRO A 165 -12.03 -12.08 -0.86
C PRO A 165 -11.52 -12.77 0.41
N ASN A 166 -11.10 -14.04 0.31
CA ASN A 166 -10.56 -14.79 1.45
C ASN A 166 -9.22 -14.22 1.92
N ASP A 167 -8.35 -13.82 0.99
CA ASP A 167 -7.04 -13.23 1.30
C ASP A 167 -7.20 -11.86 1.92
N MET A 168 -8.10 -11.02 1.35
CA MET A 168 -8.44 -9.73 1.93
C MET A 168 -8.95 -9.88 3.35
N PHE A 169 -9.86 -10.85 3.59
CA PHE A 169 -10.42 -11.12 4.91
C PHE A 169 -9.33 -11.50 5.91
N GLY A 170 -8.48 -12.46 5.55
CA GLY A 170 -7.37 -12.90 6.39
C GLY A 170 -6.40 -11.77 6.75
N LYS A 171 -6.06 -10.93 5.77
CA LYS A 171 -5.19 -9.76 5.98
C LYS A 171 -5.83 -8.72 6.92
N VAL A 172 -7.12 -8.38 6.74
CA VAL A 172 -7.82 -7.46 7.67
C VAL A 172 -7.87 -8.05 9.07
N MET A 173 -8.13 -9.36 9.21
CA MET A 173 -8.16 -10.00 10.53
C MET A 173 -6.79 -10.05 11.22
N SER A 174 -5.68 -9.93 10.48
CA SER A 174 -4.31 -9.98 11.02
C SER A 174 -3.81 -8.66 11.61
N ILE A 175 -4.46 -7.53 11.33
CA ILE A 175 -4.02 -6.21 11.83
C ILE A 175 -4.21 -6.10 13.36
N SER A 176 -3.45 -5.19 13.98
CA SER A 176 -3.63 -4.87 15.40
C SER A 176 -4.98 -4.16 15.66
N ASP A 177 -5.44 -4.17 16.90
CA ASP A 177 -6.68 -3.49 17.26
C ASP A 177 -6.55 -1.96 17.15
N GLU A 178 -5.35 -1.42 17.37
CA GLU A 178 -5.06 0.00 17.18
C GLU A 178 -5.18 0.39 15.70
N LEU A 179 -4.59 -0.42 14.82
CA LEU A 179 -4.68 -0.20 13.37
C LEU A 179 -6.10 -0.39 12.86
N MET A 180 -6.88 -1.32 13.42
CA MET A 180 -8.29 -1.49 13.10
C MET A 180 -9.07 -0.18 13.28
N TRP A 181 -8.90 0.53 14.39
CA TRP A 181 -9.57 1.82 14.61
C TRP A 181 -9.12 2.89 13.63
N ARG A 182 -7.84 2.92 13.30
CA ARG A 182 -7.31 3.80 12.29
C ARG A 182 -7.94 3.54 10.92
N TRP A 183 -8.13 2.28 10.57
CA TRP A 183 -8.78 1.90 9.32
C TRP A 183 -10.28 2.18 9.32
N PHE A 184 -10.97 2.03 10.46
CA PHE A 184 -12.34 2.52 10.56
C PHE A 184 -12.45 4.02 10.26
N ASP A 185 -11.58 4.83 10.86
CA ASP A 185 -11.58 6.27 10.68
C ASP A 185 -11.25 6.70 9.23
N LEU A 186 -10.48 5.91 8.46
CA LEU A 186 -10.02 6.25 7.11
C LEU A 186 -10.78 5.53 5.99
N LEU A 187 -11.28 4.34 6.21
CA LEU A 187 -11.82 3.47 5.17
C LEU A 187 -13.31 3.17 5.32
N SER A 188 -13.87 3.20 6.53
CA SER A 188 -15.27 2.87 6.75
C SER A 188 -16.21 3.99 6.28
N PHE A 189 -17.40 3.63 5.81
CA PHE A 189 -18.48 4.56 5.56
C PHE A 189 -19.40 4.74 6.76
N LYS A 190 -19.11 4.08 7.89
CA LYS A 190 -19.82 4.31 9.14
C LYS A 190 -19.63 5.76 9.60
N SER A 191 -20.67 6.33 10.14
CA SER A 191 -20.60 7.67 10.74
C SER A 191 -19.71 7.68 11.99
N ASP A 192 -19.18 8.86 12.33
CA ASP A 192 -18.42 9.06 13.57
C ASP A 192 -19.17 8.57 14.82
N LYS A 193 -20.53 8.67 14.82
CA LYS A 193 -21.37 8.19 15.91
C LYS A 193 -21.32 6.67 16.02
N GLU A 194 -21.42 5.96 14.91
CA GLU A 194 -21.34 4.49 14.87
C GLU A 194 -19.96 4.01 15.29
N ILE A 195 -18.89 4.63 14.78
CA ILE A 195 -17.51 4.29 15.18
C ILE A 195 -17.31 4.52 16.69
N LYS A 196 -17.81 5.63 17.24
CA LYS A 196 -17.79 5.87 18.70
C LYS A 196 -18.55 4.83 19.48
N GLN A 197 -19.68 4.36 18.97
CA GLN A 197 -20.46 3.29 19.61
C GLN A 197 -19.70 1.96 19.61
N LEU A 198 -19.03 1.61 18.52
CA LEU A 198 -18.18 0.42 18.46
C LEU A 198 -17.00 0.51 19.44
N LYS A 199 -16.32 1.67 19.53
CA LYS A 199 -15.27 1.90 20.53
C LYS A 199 -15.79 1.73 21.96
N ALA A 200 -16.94 2.33 22.27
CA ALA A 200 -17.58 2.18 23.59
C ALA A 200 -18.05 0.75 23.87
N SER A 201 -18.45 -0.03 22.87
CA SER A 201 -18.79 -1.45 23.05
C SER A 201 -17.57 -2.29 23.42
N GLN A 202 -16.43 -2.03 22.80
CA GLN A 202 -15.15 -2.69 23.13
C GLN A 202 -14.73 -2.38 24.57
N GLU A 203 -14.85 -1.12 25.02
CA GLU A 203 -14.56 -0.73 26.41
C GLU A 203 -15.47 -1.45 27.42
N LYS A 204 -16.68 -1.83 27.01
CA LYS A 204 -17.63 -2.63 27.80
C LYS A 204 -17.44 -4.14 27.69
N GLY A 205 -16.39 -4.59 26.99
CA GLY A 205 -16.03 -6.00 26.90
C GLY A 205 -16.47 -6.71 25.60
N ALA A 206 -16.94 -5.98 24.58
CA ALA A 206 -17.15 -6.57 23.26
C ALA A 206 -15.82 -7.04 22.66
N ASN A 207 -15.84 -8.19 21.99
CA ASN A 207 -14.64 -8.78 21.45
C ASN A 207 -14.14 -7.97 20.23
N PRO A 208 -12.91 -7.43 20.25
CA PRO A 208 -12.32 -6.70 19.10
C PRO A 208 -12.36 -7.49 17.79
N ARG A 209 -12.29 -8.81 17.87
CA ARG A 209 -12.40 -9.70 16.73
C ARG A 209 -13.72 -9.50 15.96
N ASP A 210 -14.84 -9.38 16.67
CA ASP A 210 -16.14 -9.24 16.03
C ASP A 210 -16.27 -7.88 15.34
N ILE A 211 -15.71 -6.84 15.94
CA ILE A 211 -15.63 -5.50 15.34
C ILE A 211 -14.74 -5.54 14.09
N LYS A 212 -13.62 -6.26 14.13
CA LYS A 212 -12.72 -6.43 12.99
C LYS A 212 -13.37 -7.20 11.84
N ILE A 213 -14.23 -8.17 12.14
CA ILE A 213 -15.06 -8.88 11.15
C ILE A 213 -15.98 -7.91 10.42
N GLU A 214 -16.62 -6.97 11.13
CA GLU A 214 -17.46 -5.95 10.47
C GLU A 214 -16.65 -5.10 9.48
N LEU A 215 -15.46 -4.66 9.87
CA LEU A 215 -14.57 -3.91 8.99
C LEU A 215 -14.15 -4.73 7.76
N ALA A 216 -13.78 -6.00 7.96
CA ALA A 216 -13.37 -6.88 6.87
C ALA A 216 -14.52 -7.08 5.86
N LYS A 217 -15.71 -7.35 6.35
CA LYS A 217 -16.91 -7.50 5.51
C LYS A 217 -17.22 -6.22 4.74
N GLU A 218 -17.16 -5.06 5.38
CA GLU A 218 -17.39 -3.76 4.73
C GLU A 218 -16.40 -3.50 3.61
N ILE A 219 -15.10 -3.76 3.83
CA ILE A 219 -14.06 -3.57 2.82
C ILE A 219 -14.27 -4.52 1.63
N ILE A 220 -14.54 -5.80 1.90
CA ILE A 220 -14.72 -6.79 0.83
C ILE A 220 -16.00 -6.49 0.04
N ALA A 221 -17.10 -6.20 0.68
CA ALA A 221 -18.36 -5.85 0.00
C ALA A 221 -18.20 -4.65 -0.94
N ARG A 222 -17.35 -3.68 -0.60
CA ARG A 222 -17.05 -2.52 -1.44
C ARG A 222 -16.34 -2.85 -2.74
N PHE A 223 -15.38 -3.77 -2.72
CA PHE A 223 -14.53 -4.08 -3.88
C PHE A 223 -14.97 -5.32 -4.65
N HIS A 224 -15.81 -6.13 -4.05
CA HIS A 224 -16.45 -7.29 -4.63
C HIS A 224 -17.99 -7.17 -4.51
N ASP A 225 -18.60 -7.91 -3.58
CA ASP A 225 -20.02 -7.80 -3.24
C ASP A 225 -20.29 -8.38 -1.84
N GLU A 226 -21.53 -8.24 -1.36
CA GLU A 226 -21.95 -8.75 -0.05
C GLU A 226 -21.86 -10.28 0.03
N ALA A 227 -22.15 -10.99 -1.05
CA ALA A 227 -22.09 -12.46 -1.08
C ALA A 227 -20.64 -12.96 -0.94
N ALA A 228 -19.68 -12.28 -1.57
CA ALA A 228 -18.25 -12.56 -1.43
C ALA A 228 -17.77 -12.28 0.01
N ALA A 229 -18.24 -11.21 0.65
CA ALA A 229 -17.91 -10.90 2.03
C ALA A 229 -18.43 -11.96 3.00
N ASP A 230 -19.67 -12.42 2.83
CA ASP A 230 -20.26 -13.49 3.65
C ASP A 230 -19.58 -14.83 3.44
N SER A 231 -19.22 -15.14 2.20
CA SER A 231 -18.46 -16.36 1.88
C SER A 231 -17.08 -16.35 2.52
N ALA A 232 -16.34 -15.24 2.40
CA ALA A 232 -15.02 -15.09 3.02
C ALA A 232 -15.09 -15.22 4.54
N TYR A 233 -16.09 -14.61 5.18
CA TYR A 233 -16.35 -14.78 6.61
C TYR A 233 -16.61 -16.23 6.98
N SER A 234 -17.49 -16.92 6.25
CA SER A 234 -17.83 -18.32 6.48
C SER A 234 -16.63 -19.23 6.36
N ASN A 235 -15.79 -19.03 5.33
CA ASN A 235 -14.54 -19.75 5.12
C ASN A 235 -13.56 -19.49 6.26
N PHE A 236 -13.40 -18.24 6.68
CA PHE A 236 -12.56 -17.90 7.83
C PHE A 236 -13.01 -18.57 9.13
N VAL A 237 -14.31 -18.58 9.41
CA VAL A 237 -14.87 -19.27 10.59
C VAL A 237 -14.62 -20.79 10.50
N ASN A 238 -14.86 -21.39 9.35
CA ASN A 238 -14.63 -22.83 9.15
C ASN A 238 -13.16 -23.20 9.34
N GLN A 239 -12.26 -22.42 8.77
CA GLN A 239 -10.83 -22.66 8.84
C GLN A 239 -10.26 -22.51 10.27
N PHE A 240 -10.64 -21.44 10.98
CA PHE A 240 -10.03 -21.10 12.27
C PHE A 240 -10.80 -21.58 13.49
N GLN A 241 -12.14 -21.63 13.44
CA GLN A 241 -12.93 -22.13 14.58
C GLN A 241 -13.11 -23.63 14.62
N LYS A 242 -13.33 -24.25 13.47
CA LYS A 242 -13.54 -25.68 13.39
C LYS A 242 -12.25 -26.49 13.21
N LYS A 243 -11.08 -25.82 13.10
CA LYS A 243 -9.80 -26.46 12.78
C LYS A 243 -9.90 -27.38 11.55
N GLN A 244 -10.77 -27.07 10.61
CA GLN A 244 -10.89 -27.80 9.37
C GLN A 244 -9.70 -27.43 8.48
N THR A 245 -9.06 -28.43 7.94
CA THR A 245 -8.03 -28.29 6.91
C THR A 245 -8.67 -27.61 5.70
N PRO A 246 -8.02 -26.64 5.03
CA PRO A 246 -8.51 -26.09 3.76
C PRO A 246 -8.82 -27.22 2.77
N GLU A 247 -9.90 -27.10 2.02
CA GLU A 247 -10.30 -28.14 1.05
C GLU A 247 -9.32 -28.26 -0.13
N ASP A 248 -8.49 -27.25 -0.35
CA ASP A 248 -7.53 -27.18 -1.46
C ASP A 248 -6.09 -27.16 -0.92
N ILE A 249 -5.67 -28.29 -0.33
CA ILE A 249 -4.28 -28.48 0.10
C ILE A 249 -3.57 -29.33 -0.95
N GLU A 250 -2.47 -28.81 -1.47
CA GLU A 250 -1.57 -29.56 -2.34
C GLU A 250 -0.97 -30.74 -1.56
N GLU A 251 -1.30 -31.97 -1.94
CA GLU A 251 -0.73 -33.18 -1.38
C GLU A 251 0.59 -33.51 -2.07
N VAL A 252 1.64 -33.65 -1.28
CA VAL A 252 2.97 -34.03 -1.79
C VAL A 252 3.35 -35.38 -1.22
N GLU A 253 3.51 -36.37 -2.08
CA GLU A 253 4.03 -37.69 -1.71
C GLU A 253 5.55 -37.67 -1.66
N LEU A 254 6.12 -38.06 -0.51
CA LEU A 254 7.56 -38.13 -0.30
C LEU A 254 8.00 -39.52 0.12
N THR A 255 8.98 -40.07 -0.59
CA THR A 255 9.63 -41.30 -0.19
C THR A 255 10.82 -41.00 0.72
N ILE A 256 10.70 -41.33 2.00
CA ILE A 256 11.77 -41.16 2.98
C ILE A 256 12.51 -42.49 3.20
N ALA A 257 13.85 -42.39 3.13
CA ALA A 257 14.72 -43.57 3.26
C ALA A 257 14.95 -44.01 4.73
N SER A 258 14.50 -43.18 5.71
CA SER A 258 14.70 -43.45 7.15
C SER A 258 13.37 -43.30 7.92
N SER A 259 13.32 -43.84 9.13
CA SER A 259 12.14 -43.75 10.01
C SER A 259 11.83 -42.31 10.50
N SER A 260 12.70 -41.35 10.26
CA SER A 260 12.52 -39.95 10.60
C SER A 260 13.26 -39.01 9.64
N ILE A 261 12.72 -37.83 9.43
CA ILE A 261 13.33 -36.76 8.63
C ILE A 261 13.27 -35.46 9.43
N ALA A 262 14.36 -34.71 9.41
CA ALA A 262 14.35 -33.37 10.03
C ALA A 262 13.44 -32.41 9.26
N LEU A 263 12.62 -31.65 9.96
CA LEU A 263 11.63 -30.73 9.37
C LEU A 263 12.19 -29.78 8.29
N PRO A 264 13.40 -29.16 8.46
CA PRO A 264 13.97 -28.34 7.39
C PRO A 264 14.26 -29.11 6.09
N ASN A 265 14.64 -30.39 6.21
CA ASN A 265 14.87 -31.27 5.07
C ASN A 265 13.53 -31.66 4.41
N LEU A 266 12.53 -32.00 5.22
CA LEU A 266 11.18 -32.30 4.75
C LEU A 266 10.61 -31.14 3.91
N LEU A 267 10.71 -29.93 4.39
CA LEU A 267 10.21 -28.72 3.70
C LEU A 267 10.96 -28.41 2.39
N LYS A 268 12.25 -28.75 2.34
CA LYS A 268 13.03 -28.63 1.11
C LYS A 268 12.68 -29.75 0.14
N ASP A 269 12.63 -30.99 0.60
CA ASP A 269 12.43 -32.18 -0.26
C ASP A 269 10.99 -32.24 -0.81
N SER A 270 10.02 -31.64 -0.10
CA SER A 270 8.65 -31.42 -0.60
C SER A 270 8.53 -30.31 -1.65
N GLY A 271 9.59 -29.54 -1.90
CA GLY A 271 9.55 -28.42 -2.83
C GLY A 271 8.90 -27.16 -2.25
N MET A 272 8.40 -27.18 -1.01
CA MET A 272 7.77 -26.02 -0.35
C MET A 272 8.77 -24.89 -0.13
N LEU A 273 10.05 -25.21 0.10
CA LEU A 273 11.10 -24.20 0.29
C LEU A 273 12.35 -24.56 -0.54
N LYS A 274 13.09 -23.53 -0.93
CA LYS A 274 14.26 -23.67 -1.80
C LYS A 274 15.49 -24.24 -1.09
N SER A 275 15.58 -24.08 0.23
CA SER A 275 16.74 -24.52 1.01
C SER A 275 16.40 -24.78 2.48
N THR A 276 17.21 -25.65 3.12
CA THR A 276 17.13 -25.91 4.56
C THR A 276 17.46 -24.67 5.42
N SER A 277 18.31 -23.78 4.91
CA SER A 277 18.64 -22.51 5.58
C SER A 277 17.44 -21.56 5.61
N GLU A 278 16.67 -21.51 4.56
CA GLU A 278 15.41 -20.76 4.48
C GLU A 278 14.38 -21.35 5.44
N ALA A 279 14.23 -22.67 5.47
CA ALA A 279 13.36 -23.36 6.39
C ALA A 279 13.69 -23.05 7.85
N MET A 280 14.97 -23.10 8.23
CA MET A 280 15.42 -22.76 9.58
C MET A 280 15.12 -21.30 9.96
N ARG A 281 15.29 -20.39 9.01
CA ARG A 281 14.96 -18.97 9.22
C ARG A 281 13.46 -18.78 9.47
N LEU A 282 12.61 -19.39 8.64
CA LEU A 282 11.15 -19.28 8.77
C LEU A 282 10.62 -19.96 10.04
N ILE A 283 11.20 -21.08 10.45
CA ILE A 283 10.87 -21.73 11.73
C ILE A 283 11.20 -20.78 12.90
N LYS A 284 12.39 -20.15 12.90
CA LYS A 284 12.77 -19.17 13.93
C LYS A 284 11.85 -17.95 13.98
N GLN A 285 11.29 -17.55 12.86
CA GLN A 285 10.34 -16.44 12.74
C GLN A 285 8.90 -16.82 13.13
N GLY A 286 8.64 -18.11 13.46
CA GLY A 286 7.30 -18.61 13.74
C GLY A 286 6.37 -18.64 12.50
N ALA A 287 6.94 -18.55 11.30
CA ALA A 287 6.18 -18.54 10.05
C ALA A 287 5.79 -19.97 9.58
N ILE A 288 6.28 -21.00 10.23
CA ILE A 288 5.95 -22.41 9.94
C ILE A 288 5.23 -23.01 11.13
N THR A 289 4.06 -23.60 10.88
CA THR A 289 3.26 -24.26 11.90
C THR A 289 2.94 -25.70 11.47
N VAL A 290 2.74 -26.57 12.42
CA VAL A 290 2.16 -27.90 12.21
C VAL A 290 0.77 -27.92 12.83
N SER A 291 -0.26 -28.15 12.04
CA SER A 291 -1.65 -28.14 12.49
C SER A 291 -1.99 -26.85 13.27
N TYR A 292 -1.54 -25.71 12.76
CA TYR A 292 -1.72 -24.37 13.36
C TYR A 292 -1.02 -24.15 14.71
N THR A 293 -0.14 -25.05 15.14
CA THR A 293 0.72 -24.88 16.31
C THR A 293 2.10 -24.40 15.88
N HIS A 294 2.61 -23.32 16.50
CA HIS A 294 3.96 -22.82 16.22
C HIS A 294 5.01 -23.84 16.69
N LEU A 295 6.02 -24.01 15.85
CA LEU A 295 7.15 -24.84 16.16
C LEU A 295 8.17 -24.04 16.96
N THR A 296 8.53 -24.52 18.14
CA THR A 296 9.68 -24.03 18.89
C THR A 296 10.88 -24.91 18.60
N LEU A 297 11.99 -24.30 18.17
CA LEU A 297 13.26 -25.03 18.09
C LEU A 297 13.68 -25.43 19.53
N PRO A 298 14.12 -26.69 19.75
CA PRO A 298 14.66 -27.07 21.03
C PRO A 298 15.86 -26.15 21.33
N THR A 299 15.79 -25.40 22.44
CA THR A 299 16.92 -24.70 22.99
C THR A 299 17.87 -25.80 23.48
N ASN A 300 19.01 -25.99 22.82
CA ASN A 300 20.07 -26.81 23.35
C ASN A 300 20.47 -26.22 24.70
N GLY A 301 19.95 -26.81 25.77
CA GLY A 301 20.52 -26.63 27.08
C GLY A 301 21.94 -27.18 27.03
N THR A 302 22.90 -26.33 27.25
CA THR A 302 24.28 -26.70 27.59
C THR A 302 24.32 -27.42 28.92
#